data_010729a10ddd6a5b6cd172de63b9b37f
#
_entry.id   010729a10ddd6a5b6cd172de63b9b37f
#
_cell.length_a   1.000
_cell.length_b   1.000
_cell.length_c   1.000
_cell.angle_alpha   90.00
_cell.angle_beta   90.00
_cell.angle_gamma   90.00
#
_symmetry.space_group_name_H-M   'P 1'
#
loop_
_entity.id
_entity.type
_entity.pdbx_description
1 polymer ?
#
loop_
_entity_poly.entity_id
_entity_poly.type
_entity_poly.pdbx_seq_one_letter_code
_entity_poly.pdbx_strand_id
1 'polypeptide(L)'
;EIEEPVRIGMGDKKGHGGRLMRADGYAFDETDHSLILLISDFQDSYSPENLNMSRVDELYWRLYYFLDESCNGSLNDYFDDSDDVLKIGRLIKKRINAADDDEERILKVKFFILTNKDLGTNLLEANLLETNVRKSKGRTKKTTKTTKKIKKQDFNGKPLEINLWHLERFYEMESSNSSEPIVIDIAHDFPDLNYTGIPCIKGNVGEGLGYDAYIAIIPGKLLASIYIEHGSKVLEGNVRAFLGTSGSKSVNSGIRKTINTDPTKFFTYNNGIAVTAADVDVVSVDGELMITRIVDMQIINGGQTTAALAEAVLRKT
;
A
#
# COMPACT_ATOMS: atom_id res chain seq x y z
N GLU A 1 -4.30 13.38 1.81
CA GLU A 1 -5.54 12.90 2.47
C GLU A 1 -6.11 11.78 1.62
N ILE A 2 -6.27 10.60 2.20
CA ILE A 2 -7.26 9.67 1.67
C ILE A 2 -8.57 10.42 1.86
N GLU A 3 -9.31 10.69 0.79
CA GLU A 3 -10.68 11.19 0.93
C GLU A 3 -11.40 10.31 1.94
N GLU A 4 -12.15 10.90 2.87
CA GLU A 4 -12.91 10.10 3.82
C GLU A 4 -13.69 9.02 3.07
N PRO A 5 -13.61 7.74 3.49
CA PRO A 5 -14.27 6.66 2.77
C PRO A 5 -15.77 6.93 2.67
N VAL A 6 -16.28 6.99 1.46
CA VAL A 6 -17.71 7.17 1.22
C VAL A 6 -18.40 5.84 1.48
N ARG A 7 -19.45 5.87 2.31
CA ARG A 7 -20.25 4.69 2.62
C ARG A 7 -21.01 4.21 1.39
N ILE A 8 -20.90 2.90 1.13
CA ILE A 8 -21.76 2.20 0.16
C ILE A 8 -22.89 1.53 0.95
N GLY A 9 -24.13 1.96 0.74
CA GLY A 9 -25.29 1.47 1.49
C GLY A 9 -25.78 0.09 1.08
N MET A 10 -24.91 -0.83 0.61
CA MET A 10 -25.31 -2.15 0.19
C MET A 10 -25.03 -3.21 1.26
N GLY A 11 -26.01 -4.10 1.50
CA GLY A 11 -25.79 -5.35 2.22
C GLY A 11 -25.25 -6.44 1.28
N ASP A 12 -25.21 -7.70 1.79
CA ASP A 12 -24.90 -8.86 0.96
C ASP A 12 -25.90 -8.97 -0.21
N LYS A 13 -25.40 -8.94 -1.44
CA LYS A 13 -26.18 -9.08 -2.66
C LYS A 13 -25.64 -10.25 -3.49
N LYS A 14 -26.55 -11.03 -4.06
CA LYS A 14 -26.16 -12.08 -5.01
C LYS A 14 -25.99 -11.47 -6.40
N GLY A 15 -24.79 -11.60 -6.95
CA GLY A 15 -24.44 -11.24 -8.31
C GLY A 15 -24.49 -12.44 -9.27
N HIS A 16 -23.70 -12.36 -10.33
CA HIS A 16 -23.66 -13.39 -11.37
C HIS A 16 -23.29 -14.77 -10.79
N GLY A 17 -24.03 -15.79 -11.19
CA GLY A 17 -23.83 -17.16 -10.70
C GLY A 17 -24.14 -17.37 -9.21
N GLY A 18 -24.90 -16.47 -8.57
CA GLY A 18 -25.28 -16.54 -7.15
C GLY A 18 -24.15 -16.18 -6.18
N ARG A 19 -23.05 -15.62 -6.67
CA ARG A 19 -21.89 -15.18 -5.86
C ARG A 19 -22.28 -13.98 -5.02
N LEU A 20 -21.97 -14.04 -3.72
CA LEU A 20 -22.22 -12.92 -2.82
C LEU A 20 -21.21 -11.80 -3.08
N MET A 21 -21.69 -10.58 -3.28
CA MET A 21 -20.92 -9.37 -3.39
C MET A 21 -21.30 -8.37 -2.30
N ARG A 22 -20.34 -7.63 -1.79
CA ARG A 22 -20.54 -6.57 -0.81
C ARG A 22 -19.30 -5.66 -0.76
N ALA A 23 -19.55 -4.36 -0.66
CA ALA A 23 -18.59 -3.36 -0.22
C ALA A 23 -19.32 -2.38 0.69
N ASP A 24 -18.72 -2.01 1.80
CA ASP A 24 -19.34 -1.10 2.78
C ASP A 24 -18.89 0.34 2.58
N GLY A 25 -17.74 0.53 1.94
CA GLY A 25 -17.21 1.85 1.60
C GLY A 25 -16.18 1.80 0.49
N TYR A 26 -15.89 2.95 -0.07
CA TYR A 26 -14.85 3.14 -1.07
C TYR A 26 -14.16 4.49 -0.87
N ALA A 27 -12.92 4.60 -1.37
CA ALA A 27 -12.21 5.85 -1.54
C ALA A 27 -11.28 5.76 -2.75
N PHE A 28 -10.88 6.91 -3.28
CA PHE A 28 -9.81 7.01 -4.24
C PHE A 28 -8.62 7.68 -3.58
N ASP A 29 -7.46 7.06 -3.65
CA ASP A 29 -6.21 7.65 -3.22
C ASP A 29 -5.49 8.21 -4.45
N GLU A 30 -5.63 9.49 -4.65
CA GLU A 30 -5.04 10.19 -5.80
C GLU A 30 -3.50 10.26 -5.71
N THR A 31 -2.93 9.92 -4.54
CA THR A 31 -1.48 9.96 -4.33
C THR A 31 -0.77 8.81 -5.04
N ASP A 32 -1.36 7.62 -4.99
CA ASP A 32 -0.82 6.41 -5.63
C ASP A 32 -1.79 5.81 -6.65
N HIS A 33 -2.81 6.57 -7.05
CA HIS A 33 -3.85 6.18 -8.00
C HIS A 33 -4.54 4.85 -7.65
N SER A 34 -4.80 4.62 -6.35
CA SER A 34 -5.45 3.40 -5.91
C SER A 34 -6.94 3.57 -5.66
N LEU A 35 -7.69 2.53 -5.99
CA LEU A 35 -9.04 2.32 -5.50
C LEU A 35 -8.97 1.58 -4.17
N ILE A 36 -9.57 2.14 -3.14
CA ILE A 36 -9.77 1.51 -1.84
C ILE A 36 -11.20 1.01 -1.78
N LEU A 37 -11.39 -0.28 -1.48
CA LEU A 37 -12.68 -0.87 -1.15
C LEU A 37 -12.64 -1.42 0.27
N LEU A 38 -13.68 -1.13 1.06
CA LEU A 38 -13.79 -1.51 2.46
C LEU A 38 -14.94 -2.49 2.67
N ILE A 39 -14.71 -3.47 3.54
CA ILE A 39 -15.74 -4.34 4.09
C ILE A 39 -15.54 -4.50 5.59
N SER A 40 -16.63 -4.44 6.34
CA SER A 40 -16.64 -4.58 7.80
C SER A 40 -17.25 -5.90 8.24
N ASP A 41 -16.65 -6.53 9.24
CA ASP A 41 -17.12 -7.76 9.89
C ASP A 41 -17.16 -7.54 11.41
N PHE A 42 -18.04 -6.62 11.82
CA PHE A 42 -18.24 -6.31 13.24
C PHE A 42 -19.29 -7.22 13.84
N GLN A 43 -19.03 -7.68 15.05
CA GLN A 43 -19.90 -8.50 15.83
C GLN A 43 -20.25 -7.78 17.14
N ASP A 44 -21.54 -7.74 17.45
CA ASP A 44 -22.03 -7.22 18.73
C ASP A 44 -21.89 -8.31 19.80
N SER A 45 -20.65 -8.49 20.27
CA SER A 45 -20.31 -9.48 21.30
C SER A 45 -19.44 -8.83 22.36
N TYR A 46 -19.70 -9.17 23.63
CA TYR A 46 -18.88 -8.72 24.76
C TYR A 46 -17.51 -9.42 24.85
N SER A 47 -17.32 -10.51 24.10
CA SER A 47 -16.05 -11.23 24.06
C SER A 47 -15.54 -11.27 22.62
N PRO A 48 -14.27 -10.89 22.36
CA PRO A 48 -13.70 -11.01 21.04
C PRO A 48 -13.73 -12.46 20.56
N GLU A 49 -14.23 -12.66 19.36
CA GLU A 49 -14.13 -13.95 18.68
C GLU A 49 -12.86 -14.03 17.85
N ASN A 50 -12.39 -15.24 17.58
CA ASN A 50 -11.26 -15.44 16.72
C ASN A 50 -11.69 -15.38 15.24
N LEU A 51 -11.04 -14.49 14.49
CA LEU A 51 -11.13 -14.48 13.03
C LEU A 51 -10.44 -15.73 12.46
N ASN A 52 -11.05 -16.38 11.50
CA ASN A 52 -10.47 -17.52 10.81
C ASN A 52 -10.28 -17.22 9.31
N MET A 53 -9.40 -18.01 8.67
CA MET A 53 -9.09 -17.83 7.24
C MET A 53 -10.28 -17.92 6.30
N SER A 54 -11.21 -18.84 6.57
CA SER A 54 -12.39 -19.01 5.74
C SER A 54 -13.25 -17.74 5.73
N ARG A 55 -13.30 -17.03 6.87
CA ARG A 55 -14.03 -15.76 6.96
C ARG A 55 -13.32 -14.64 6.22
N VAL A 56 -12.00 -14.55 6.32
CA VAL A 56 -11.19 -13.58 5.54
C VAL A 56 -11.36 -13.84 4.05
N ASP A 57 -11.27 -15.10 3.60
CA ASP A 57 -11.49 -15.49 2.21
C ASP A 57 -12.91 -15.10 1.74
N GLU A 58 -13.92 -15.32 2.58
CA GLU A 58 -15.29 -14.97 2.26
C GLU A 58 -15.48 -13.45 2.06
N LEU A 59 -14.91 -12.64 2.95
CA LEU A 59 -14.97 -11.17 2.87
C LEU A 59 -14.19 -10.65 1.66
N TYR A 60 -13.02 -11.22 1.41
CA TYR A 60 -12.21 -10.93 0.22
C TYR A 60 -13.01 -11.16 -1.07
N TRP A 61 -13.66 -12.33 -1.21
CA TRP A 61 -14.42 -12.65 -2.42
C TRP A 61 -15.66 -11.78 -2.59
N ARG A 62 -16.27 -11.28 -1.50
CA ARG A 62 -17.38 -10.31 -1.59
C ARG A 62 -16.92 -9.00 -2.21
N LEU A 63 -15.75 -8.46 -1.76
CA LEU A 63 -15.16 -7.26 -2.37
C LEU A 63 -14.75 -7.51 -3.82
N TYR A 64 -14.12 -8.66 -4.08
CA TYR A 64 -13.68 -9.02 -5.42
C TYR A 64 -14.85 -9.10 -6.41
N TYR A 65 -15.95 -9.75 -6.03
CA TYR A 65 -17.13 -9.86 -6.89
C TYR A 65 -17.83 -8.52 -7.09
N PHE A 66 -17.87 -7.66 -6.08
CA PHE A 66 -18.37 -6.30 -6.25
C PHE A 66 -17.52 -5.52 -7.28
N LEU A 67 -16.21 -5.60 -7.20
CA LEU A 67 -15.30 -4.98 -8.16
C LEU A 67 -15.47 -5.55 -9.58
N ASP A 68 -15.55 -6.87 -9.69
CA ASP A 68 -15.72 -7.58 -10.96
C ASP A 68 -17.02 -7.19 -11.66
N GLU A 69 -18.15 -7.24 -10.94
CA GLU A 69 -19.46 -6.83 -11.45
C GLU A 69 -19.50 -5.33 -11.81
N SER A 70 -18.78 -4.49 -11.05
CA SER A 70 -18.62 -3.07 -11.37
C SER A 70 -17.93 -2.88 -12.73
N CYS A 71 -16.84 -3.58 -12.95
CA CYS A 71 -16.03 -3.46 -14.17
C CYS A 71 -16.73 -4.04 -15.40
N ASN A 72 -17.42 -5.17 -15.23
CA ASN A 72 -18.19 -5.80 -16.29
C ASN A 72 -19.46 -5.05 -16.64
N GLY A 73 -19.95 -4.21 -15.73
CA GLY A 73 -21.18 -3.42 -15.89
C GLY A 73 -22.46 -4.19 -15.61
N SER A 74 -22.36 -5.39 -15.01
CA SER A 74 -23.50 -6.24 -14.65
C SER A 74 -24.24 -5.78 -13.40
N LEU A 75 -23.74 -4.77 -12.68
CA LEU A 75 -24.46 -4.16 -11.55
C LEU A 75 -25.84 -3.62 -11.95
N ASN A 76 -26.04 -3.21 -13.22
CA ASN A 76 -27.34 -2.79 -13.74
C ASN A 76 -28.43 -3.89 -13.63
N ASP A 77 -28.03 -5.16 -13.56
CA ASP A 77 -28.96 -6.28 -13.44
C ASP A 77 -29.48 -6.47 -12.00
N TYR A 78 -28.84 -5.79 -11.03
CA TYR A 78 -29.08 -6.01 -9.60
C TYR A 78 -29.50 -4.74 -8.84
N PHE A 79 -29.27 -3.55 -9.40
CA PHE A 79 -29.53 -2.26 -8.77
C PHE A 79 -30.26 -1.31 -9.74
N ASP A 80 -31.13 -0.47 -9.18
CA ASP A 80 -31.84 0.53 -9.95
C ASP A 80 -30.93 1.72 -10.30
N ASP A 81 -31.26 2.45 -11.36
CA ASP A 81 -30.46 3.62 -11.82
C ASP A 81 -30.33 4.74 -10.78
N SER A 82 -31.24 4.80 -9.82
CA SER A 82 -31.21 5.74 -8.70
C SER A 82 -30.23 5.33 -7.60
N ASP A 83 -29.81 4.06 -7.54
CA ASP A 83 -28.95 3.55 -6.50
C ASP A 83 -27.53 4.12 -6.58
N ASP A 84 -27.03 4.58 -5.45
CA ASP A 84 -25.67 5.11 -5.37
C ASP A 84 -24.63 4.01 -5.65
N VAL A 85 -24.94 2.76 -5.32
CA VAL A 85 -24.10 1.60 -5.63
C VAL A 85 -23.80 1.51 -7.13
N LEU A 86 -24.82 1.73 -7.97
CA LEU A 86 -24.68 1.67 -9.41
C LEU A 86 -23.85 2.84 -9.95
N LYS A 87 -24.04 4.05 -9.40
CA LYS A 87 -23.24 5.23 -9.76
C LYS A 87 -21.77 5.00 -9.43
N ILE A 88 -21.48 4.46 -8.24
CA ILE A 88 -20.13 4.11 -7.79
C ILE A 88 -19.52 3.04 -8.70
N GLY A 89 -20.24 1.99 -9.02
CA GLY A 89 -19.78 0.95 -9.94
C GLY A 89 -19.42 1.49 -11.33
N ARG A 90 -20.24 2.40 -11.87
CA ARG A 90 -19.96 3.09 -13.14
C ARG A 90 -18.71 3.97 -13.06
N LEU A 91 -18.49 4.66 -11.94
CA LEU A 91 -17.30 5.47 -11.70
C LEU A 91 -16.04 4.59 -11.61
N ILE A 92 -16.09 3.49 -10.85
CA ILE A 92 -15.01 2.51 -10.76
C ILE A 92 -14.68 1.97 -12.16
N LYS A 93 -15.68 1.55 -12.92
CA LYS A 93 -15.50 1.06 -14.30
C LYS A 93 -14.81 2.09 -15.19
N LYS A 94 -15.26 3.35 -15.14
CA LYS A 94 -14.67 4.46 -15.90
C LYS A 94 -13.18 4.61 -15.57
N ARG A 95 -12.84 4.71 -14.28
CA ARG A 95 -11.47 4.96 -13.81
C ARG A 95 -10.53 3.75 -14.00
N ILE A 96 -11.02 2.52 -13.86
CA ILE A 96 -10.21 1.30 -14.10
C ILE A 96 -9.83 1.14 -15.59
N ASN A 97 -10.76 1.49 -16.49
CA ASN A 97 -10.57 1.37 -17.93
C ASN A 97 -10.13 2.68 -18.60
N ALA A 98 -9.77 3.69 -17.84
CA ALA A 98 -9.30 4.97 -18.36
C ALA A 98 -8.00 4.80 -19.15
N ALA A 99 -7.77 5.69 -20.12
CA ALA A 99 -6.57 5.70 -20.95
C ALA A 99 -5.30 5.90 -20.12
N ASP A 100 -4.14 5.54 -20.69
CA ASP A 100 -2.85 5.57 -19.97
C ASP A 100 -2.42 6.98 -19.53
N ASP A 101 -2.90 7.99 -20.22
CA ASP A 101 -2.66 9.41 -19.96
C ASP A 101 -3.72 10.07 -19.06
N ASP A 102 -4.77 9.34 -18.70
CA ASP A 102 -5.83 9.85 -17.81
C ASP A 102 -5.32 9.91 -16.35
N GLU A 103 -5.37 11.10 -15.77
CA GLU A 103 -4.94 11.34 -14.39
C GLU A 103 -5.82 10.64 -13.35
N GLU A 104 -7.09 10.39 -13.68
CA GLU A 104 -8.02 9.68 -12.79
C GLU A 104 -7.92 8.15 -12.89
N ARG A 105 -7.03 7.63 -13.74
CA ARG A 105 -6.88 6.19 -13.94
C ARG A 105 -6.43 5.49 -12.66
N ILE A 106 -7.13 4.41 -12.31
CA ILE A 106 -6.73 3.51 -11.22
C ILE A 106 -5.58 2.63 -11.69
N LEU A 107 -4.48 2.62 -10.94
CA LEU A 107 -3.30 1.80 -11.19
C LEU A 107 -3.19 0.62 -10.23
N LYS A 108 -3.83 0.69 -9.06
CA LYS A 108 -3.74 -0.29 -7.98
C LYS A 108 -5.09 -0.41 -7.27
N VAL A 109 -5.37 -1.57 -6.69
CA VAL A 109 -6.56 -1.82 -5.87
C VAL A 109 -6.13 -2.22 -4.46
N LYS A 110 -6.77 -1.66 -3.44
CA LYS A 110 -6.56 -1.98 -2.04
C LYS A 110 -7.88 -2.44 -1.41
N PHE A 111 -7.90 -3.64 -0.87
CA PHE A 111 -9.02 -4.13 -0.07
C PHE A 111 -8.72 -3.96 1.40
N PHE A 112 -9.64 -3.34 2.14
CA PHE A 112 -9.59 -3.20 3.58
C PHE A 112 -10.68 -4.05 4.21
N ILE A 113 -10.28 -5.02 5.01
CA ILE A 113 -11.17 -5.85 5.82
C ILE A 113 -11.04 -5.38 7.26
N LEU A 114 -12.12 -4.83 7.81
CA LEU A 114 -12.16 -4.26 9.15
C LEU A 114 -12.95 -5.20 10.05
N THR A 115 -12.41 -5.57 11.21
CA THR A 115 -13.09 -6.47 12.13
C THR A 115 -12.76 -6.15 13.60
N ASN A 116 -13.71 -6.38 14.50
CA ASN A 116 -13.48 -6.33 15.93
C ASN A 116 -13.13 -7.70 16.54
N LYS A 117 -12.70 -8.64 15.70
CA LYS A 117 -12.25 -9.97 16.11
C LYS A 117 -10.75 -10.00 16.29
N ASP A 118 -10.26 -10.92 17.15
CA ASP A 118 -8.84 -11.19 17.29
C ASP A 118 -8.34 -12.15 16.21
N LEU A 119 -7.03 -12.08 15.92
CA LEU A 119 -6.42 -13.06 15.03
C LEU A 119 -6.30 -14.40 15.75
N GLY A 120 -6.91 -15.44 15.21
CA GLY A 120 -6.67 -16.81 15.68
C GLY A 120 -5.23 -17.24 15.41
N THR A 121 -4.68 -18.11 16.26
CA THR A 121 -3.30 -18.65 16.17
C THR A 121 -2.94 -19.17 14.78
N ASN A 122 -3.89 -19.72 14.05
CA ASN A 122 -3.70 -20.20 12.67
C ASN A 122 -3.47 -19.09 11.64
N LEU A 123 -3.99 -17.89 11.88
CA LEU A 123 -3.80 -16.71 11.04
C LEU A 123 -2.45 -16.05 11.30
N LEU A 124 -2.02 -15.99 12.56
CA LEU A 124 -0.69 -15.52 12.95
C LEU A 124 0.43 -16.40 12.38
N GLU A 125 0.19 -17.72 12.31
CA GLU A 125 1.15 -18.69 11.75
C GLU A 125 1.18 -18.71 10.22
N ALA A 126 0.13 -18.25 9.56
CA ALA A 126 -0.03 -18.34 8.11
C ALA A 126 0.75 -17.26 7.32
N ASN A 127 1.41 -16.30 7.99
CA ASN A 127 2.09 -15.17 7.34
C ASN A 127 1.24 -14.51 6.24
N LEU A 128 -0.06 -14.34 6.52
CA LEU A 128 -1.02 -13.79 5.57
C LEU A 128 -0.81 -12.32 5.29
N LEU A 129 -0.20 -11.69 6.24
CA LEU A 129 0.29 -10.35 6.18
C LEU A 129 1.81 -10.49 6.22
N GLU A 130 2.49 -10.11 5.16
CA GLU A 130 3.91 -9.78 5.22
C GLU A 130 4.08 -8.53 6.11
N THR A 131 3.61 -8.62 7.35
CA THR A 131 4.02 -7.72 8.40
C THR A 131 5.29 -8.32 8.97
N ASN A 132 6.39 -7.58 8.88
CA ASN A 132 7.71 -7.92 9.40
C ASN A 132 7.72 -8.11 10.91
N VAL A 133 7.08 -9.16 11.43
CA VAL A 133 7.27 -9.61 12.81
C VAL A 133 8.37 -10.67 12.80
N ARG A 134 9.59 -10.24 13.13
CA ARG A 134 10.72 -11.14 13.35
C ARG A 134 10.40 -12.11 14.49
N LYS A 135 10.26 -13.40 14.19
CA LYS A 135 10.31 -14.45 15.21
C LYS A 135 11.75 -14.58 15.73
N SER A 136 11.95 -14.37 17.03
CA SER A 136 13.16 -14.77 17.73
C SER A 136 13.34 -16.28 17.60
N LYS A 137 14.60 -16.70 17.34
CA LYS A 137 14.99 -18.11 17.10
C LYS A 137 14.60 -19.01 18.26
N GLY A 138 13.61 -19.88 18.04
CA GLY A 138 13.29 -21.04 18.88
C GLY A 138 12.90 -22.22 17.99
N ARG A 139 13.53 -23.38 18.24
CA ARG A 139 13.53 -24.64 17.49
C ARG A 139 12.17 -25.07 16.95
N THR A 140 12.12 -25.34 15.66
CA THR A 140 10.97 -25.82 14.88
C THR A 140 10.75 -27.32 14.99
N LYS A 141 9.50 -27.74 15.23
CA LYS A 141 8.97 -29.04 14.76
C LYS A 141 8.22 -28.79 13.44
N LYS A 142 8.67 -29.50 12.38
CA LYS A 142 7.97 -29.55 11.09
C LYS A 142 6.61 -30.20 11.25
N THR A 143 5.56 -29.47 10.98
CA THR A 143 4.25 -30.03 10.63
C THR A 143 3.83 -29.46 9.29
N THR A 144 3.85 -30.32 8.28
CA THR A 144 3.39 -30.02 6.92
C THR A 144 1.86 -29.88 6.96
N LYS A 145 1.35 -28.66 7.02
CA LYS A 145 -0.03 -28.37 6.65
C LYS A 145 -0.01 -27.28 5.59
N THR A 146 -0.53 -27.63 4.42
CA THR A 146 -0.70 -26.75 3.26
C THR A 146 -1.71 -25.66 3.61
N THR A 147 -1.25 -24.53 4.12
CA THR A 147 -2.06 -23.32 4.25
C THR A 147 -2.12 -22.64 2.89
N LYS A 148 -3.32 -22.46 2.34
CA LYS A 148 -3.53 -21.64 1.16
C LYS A 148 -3.15 -20.21 1.53
N LYS A 149 -1.99 -19.75 1.06
CA LYS A 149 -1.66 -18.31 1.06
C LYS A 149 -2.69 -17.58 0.21
N ILE A 150 -3.26 -16.50 0.72
CA ILE A 150 -3.87 -15.50 -0.15
C ILE A 150 -2.70 -14.94 -0.97
N LYS A 151 -2.53 -15.42 -2.18
CA LYS A 151 -1.51 -14.90 -3.09
C LYS A 151 -1.85 -13.43 -3.34
N LYS A 152 -0.83 -12.56 -3.45
CA LYS A 152 -0.99 -11.25 -4.11
C LYS A 152 -1.78 -11.51 -5.39
N GLN A 153 -3.02 -11.05 -5.42
CA GLN A 153 -3.88 -11.27 -6.59
C GLN A 153 -3.82 -10.01 -7.42
N ASP A 154 -3.80 -10.22 -8.68
CA ASP A 154 -3.90 -9.20 -9.71
C ASP A 154 -5.38 -9.05 -10.07
N PHE A 155 -5.84 -7.83 -10.30
CA PHE A 155 -7.15 -7.55 -10.87
C PHE A 155 -6.99 -6.85 -12.22
N ASN A 156 -7.21 -7.55 -13.32
CA ASN A 156 -7.09 -7.04 -14.69
C ASN A 156 -5.71 -6.37 -14.96
N GLY A 157 -4.62 -7.00 -14.54
CA GLY A 157 -3.26 -6.47 -14.67
C GLY A 157 -2.88 -5.41 -13.63
N LYS A 158 -3.73 -5.11 -12.66
CA LYS A 158 -3.47 -4.14 -11.60
C LYS A 158 -3.16 -4.84 -10.29
N PRO A 159 -2.08 -4.45 -9.57
CA PRO A 159 -1.77 -5.00 -8.26
C PRO A 159 -2.96 -4.87 -7.31
N LEU A 160 -3.27 -5.96 -6.57
CA LEU A 160 -4.31 -5.99 -5.57
C LEU A 160 -3.71 -6.30 -4.21
N GLU A 161 -3.82 -5.35 -3.28
CA GLU A 161 -3.39 -5.48 -1.89
C GLU A 161 -4.56 -5.78 -0.97
N ILE A 162 -4.27 -6.55 0.10
CA ILE A 162 -5.24 -6.86 1.15
C ILE A 162 -4.71 -6.32 2.47
N ASN A 163 -5.51 -5.48 3.11
CA ASN A 163 -5.22 -4.90 4.41
C ASN A 163 -6.25 -5.40 5.42
N LEU A 164 -5.80 -6.24 6.34
CA LEU A 164 -6.64 -6.74 7.43
C LEU A 164 -6.42 -5.89 8.69
N TRP A 165 -7.50 -5.32 9.19
CA TRP A 165 -7.56 -4.53 10.42
C TRP A 165 -8.39 -5.27 11.46
N HIS A 166 -7.73 -5.82 12.47
CA HIS A 166 -8.31 -6.56 13.57
C HIS A 166 -8.22 -5.77 14.89
N LEU A 167 -8.85 -6.26 15.94
CA LEU A 167 -9.00 -5.55 17.21
C LEU A 167 -7.64 -5.13 17.79
N GLU A 168 -6.68 -6.04 17.87
CA GLU A 168 -5.35 -5.77 18.40
C GLU A 168 -4.63 -4.64 17.63
N ARG A 169 -4.72 -4.66 16.30
CA ARG A 169 -4.13 -3.62 15.45
C ARG A 169 -4.76 -2.25 15.67
N PHE A 170 -6.08 -2.18 15.87
CA PHE A 170 -6.74 -0.93 16.24
C PHE A 170 -6.27 -0.44 17.62
N TYR A 171 -6.17 -1.36 18.58
CA TYR A 171 -5.69 -1.04 19.91
C TYR A 171 -4.24 -0.56 19.93
N GLU A 172 -3.36 -1.23 19.17
CA GLU A 172 -1.96 -0.82 19.00
C GLU A 172 -1.86 0.59 18.39
N MET A 173 -2.64 0.87 17.35
CA MET A 173 -2.67 2.18 16.70
C MET A 173 -3.16 3.27 17.67
N GLU A 174 -4.17 3.00 18.48
CA GLU A 174 -4.71 3.97 19.43
C GLU A 174 -3.79 4.15 20.64
N SER A 175 -3.20 3.06 21.14
CA SER A 175 -2.35 3.10 22.34
C SER A 175 -0.94 3.64 22.07
N SER A 176 -0.42 3.46 20.87
CA SER A 176 0.96 3.85 20.53
C SER A 176 1.11 5.29 20.08
N ASN A 177 0.05 6.00 19.72
CA ASN A 177 0.12 7.31 19.03
C ASN A 177 1.12 7.31 17.83
N SER A 178 1.62 6.14 17.46
CA SER A 178 2.59 5.92 16.39
C SER A 178 2.11 4.78 15.51
N SER A 179 2.16 4.97 14.21
CA SER A 179 2.02 3.88 13.24
C SER A 179 3.11 2.81 13.51
N GLU A 180 2.79 1.52 13.26
CA GLU A 180 3.81 0.46 13.28
C GLU A 180 5.05 0.92 12.52
N PRO A 181 6.27 0.80 13.11
CA PRO A 181 7.48 1.22 12.44
C PRO A 181 7.68 0.39 11.18
N ILE A 182 7.87 1.08 10.07
CA ILE A 182 8.15 0.44 8.79
C ILE A 182 9.62 -0.01 8.81
N VAL A 183 9.87 -1.28 8.58
CA VAL A 183 11.22 -1.82 8.43
C VAL A 183 11.42 -2.21 6.97
N ILE A 184 12.40 -1.59 6.33
CA ILE A 184 12.78 -1.82 4.94
C ILE A 184 14.13 -2.51 4.93
N ASP A 185 14.20 -3.77 4.50
CA ASP A 185 15.45 -4.50 4.23
C ASP A 185 15.62 -4.59 2.71
N ILE A 186 16.62 -3.85 2.19
CA ILE A 186 16.74 -3.60 0.75
C ILE A 186 16.92 -4.87 -0.06
N ALA A 187 17.77 -5.79 0.40
CA ALA A 187 18.05 -7.02 -0.31
C ALA A 187 16.94 -8.07 -0.16
N HIS A 188 16.32 -8.11 1.04
CA HIS A 188 15.29 -9.09 1.35
C HIS A 188 13.93 -8.71 0.74
N ASP A 189 13.53 -7.45 0.86
CA ASP A 189 12.19 -7.01 0.45
C ASP A 189 12.10 -6.76 -1.07
N PHE A 190 13.23 -6.43 -1.72
CA PHE A 190 13.29 -6.17 -3.16
C PHE A 190 14.30 -7.07 -3.92
N PRO A 191 14.18 -8.40 -3.81
CA PRO A 191 15.15 -9.34 -4.39
C PRO A 191 15.24 -9.24 -5.91
N ASP A 192 14.14 -8.91 -6.58
CA ASP A 192 14.08 -8.79 -8.05
C ASP A 192 14.86 -7.58 -8.59
N LEU A 193 15.20 -6.61 -7.73
CA LEU A 193 15.96 -5.43 -8.12
C LEU A 193 17.47 -5.64 -8.02
N ASN A 194 17.92 -6.73 -7.39
CA ASN A 194 19.33 -7.09 -7.18
C ASN A 194 20.18 -6.00 -6.50
N TYR A 195 19.59 -5.19 -5.62
CA TYR A 195 20.31 -4.24 -4.79
C TYR A 195 20.67 -4.89 -3.45
N THR A 196 21.93 -4.75 -3.04
CA THR A 196 22.41 -5.21 -1.73
C THR A 196 22.35 -4.10 -0.67
N GLY A 197 22.17 -2.85 -1.09
CA GLY A 197 22.08 -1.66 -0.27
C GLY A 197 22.12 -0.39 -1.12
N ILE A 198 22.08 0.76 -0.47
CA ILE A 198 22.15 2.08 -1.10
C ILE A 198 23.52 2.68 -0.77
N PRO A 199 24.39 2.97 -1.76
CA PRO A 199 25.67 3.63 -1.52
C PRO A 199 25.47 4.97 -0.83
N CYS A 200 26.25 5.25 0.23
CA CYS A 200 26.11 6.46 1.00
C CYS A 200 27.45 7.02 1.50
N ILE A 201 27.42 8.29 1.86
CA ILE A 201 28.50 8.99 2.53
C ILE A 201 27.97 9.51 3.86
N LYS A 202 28.67 9.21 4.97
CA LYS A 202 28.30 9.77 6.28
C LYS A 202 28.63 11.25 6.32
N GLY A 203 27.65 12.07 6.60
CA GLY A 203 27.80 13.51 6.79
C GLY A 203 28.38 13.84 8.19
N ASN A 204 29.21 14.84 8.28
CA ASN A 204 29.64 15.39 9.57
C ASN A 204 28.63 16.49 9.98
N VAL A 205 27.74 16.15 10.90
CA VAL A 205 26.70 17.06 11.42
C VAL A 205 27.13 17.79 12.70
N GLY A 206 28.36 17.54 13.18
CA GLY A 206 28.88 18.11 14.42
C GLY A 206 28.62 17.22 15.65
N GLU A 207 29.41 17.45 16.71
CA GLU A 207 29.29 16.70 17.95
C GLU A 207 28.06 17.14 18.74
N GLY A 208 27.33 16.19 19.35
CA GLY A 208 26.24 16.44 20.32
C GLY A 208 24.84 16.63 19.76
N LEU A 209 24.60 16.47 18.45
CA LEU A 209 23.25 16.62 17.87
C LEU A 209 22.35 15.38 18.05
N GLY A 210 22.91 14.24 18.47
CA GLY A 210 22.12 13.05 18.80
C GLY A 210 21.55 12.30 17.60
N TYR A 211 21.97 12.60 16.37
CA TYR A 211 21.60 11.88 15.15
C TYR A 211 22.75 11.78 14.17
N ASP A 212 22.72 10.78 13.32
CA ASP A 212 23.62 10.62 12.18
C ASP A 212 22.96 11.13 10.89
N ALA A 213 23.74 11.64 9.93
CA ALA A 213 23.27 12.03 8.61
C ALA A 213 24.05 11.31 7.51
N TYR A 214 23.35 10.96 6.45
CA TYR A 214 23.93 10.30 5.28
C TYR A 214 23.45 10.98 4.00
N ILE A 215 24.33 11.09 3.02
CA ILE A 215 24.02 11.47 1.65
C ILE A 215 24.10 10.20 0.82
N ALA A 216 23.03 9.88 0.10
CA ALA A 216 22.93 8.66 -0.66
C ALA A 216 22.33 8.90 -2.06
N ILE A 217 22.71 8.07 -3.02
CA ILE A 217 22.08 8.04 -4.35
C ILE A 217 21.21 6.80 -4.41
N ILE A 218 19.89 7.01 -4.27
CA ILE A 218 18.91 5.93 -4.36
C ILE A 218 18.49 5.72 -5.81
N PRO A 219 18.51 4.48 -6.34
CA PRO A 219 17.93 4.18 -7.64
C PRO A 219 16.43 4.48 -7.66
N GLY A 220 15.98 5.18 -8.72
CA GLY A 220 14.57 5.57 -8.82
C GLY A 220 13.59 4.37 -8.81
N LYS A 221 14.02 3.22 -9.34
CA LYS A 221 13.23 1.97 -9.26
C LYS A 221 13.07 1.47 -7.82
N LEU A 222 14.13 1.54 -7.00
CA LEU A 222 14.07 1.11 -5.61
C LEU A 222 13.15 2.05 -4.81
N LEU A 223 13.30 3.36 -4.96
CA LEU A 223 12.44 4.34 -4.31
C LEU A 223 10.95 4.15 -4.69
N ALA A 224 10.68 3.91 -5.99
CA ALA A 224 9.35 3.60 -6.48
C ALA A 224 8.79 2.32 -5.84
N SER A 225 9.59 1.25 -5.76
CA SER A 225 9.16 -0.01 -5.17
C SER A 225 8.86 0.11 -3.68
N ILE A 226 9.69 0.83 -2.92
CA ILE A 226 9.44 1.16 -1.51
C ILE A 226 8.08 1.88 -1.37
N TYR A 227 7.83 2.87 -2.21
CA TYR A 227 6.57 3.61 -2.17
C TYR A 227 5.37 2.76 -2.63
N ILE A 228 5.52 1.92 -3.65
CA ILE A 228 4.46 1.01 -4.10
C ILE A 228 4.08 0.04 -2.99
N GLU A 229 5.05 -0.46 -2.21
CA GLU A 229 4.82 -1.42 -1.14
C GLU A 229 4.21 -0.79 0.11
N HIS A 230 4.75 0.34 0.56
CA HIS A 230 4.37 0.96 1.84
C HIS A 230 3.38 2.11 1.68
N GLY A 231 3.17 2.61 0.46
CA GLY A 231 2.24 3.67 0.15
C GLY A 231 2.55 4.98 0.88
N SER A 232 1.49 5.67 1.29
CA SER A 232 1.61 6.95 2.02
C SER A 232 2.23 6.81 3.42
N LYS A 233 2.44 5.61 3.94
CA LYS A 233 3.07 5.39 5.24
C LYS A 233 4.51 5.88 5.31
N VAL A 234 5.24 5.86 4.19
CA VAL A 234 6.61 6.41 4.10
C VAL A 234 6.66 7.92 3.88
N LEU A 235 5.51 8.59 3.86
CA LEU A 235 5.42 10.04 3.76
C LEU A 235 5.12 10.64 5.13
N GLU A 236 5.85 11.68 5.49
CA GLU A 236 5.55 12.47 6.68
C GLU A 236 4.14 13.10 6.56
N GLY A 237 3.46 13.33 7.71
CA GLY A 237 2.06 13.77 7.74
C GLY A 237 1.78 15.04 6.95
N ASN A 238 2.68 16.05 7.00
CA ASN A 238 2.52 17.31 6.25
C ASN A 238 2.70 17.11 4.74
N VAL A 239 3.64 16.25 4.33
CA VAL A 239 3.84 15.89 2.91
C VAL A 239 2.65 15.12 2.39
N ARG A 240 2.08 14.25 3.20
CA ARG A 240 0.87 13.47 2.92
C ARG A 240 -0.33 14.37 2.66
N ALA A 241 -0.58 15.32 3.57
CA ALA A 241 -1.65 16.31 3.44
C ALA A 241 -1.48 17.18 2.18
N PHE A 242 -0.26 17.62 1.89
CA PHE A 242 0.04 18.45 0.71
C PHE A 242 -0.22 17.71 -0.62
N LEU A 243 0.10 16.41 -0.70
CA LEU A 243 -0.17 15.62 -1.90
C LEU A 243 -1.66 15.41 -2.15
N GLY A 244 -2.47 15.36 -1.08
CA GLY A 244 -3.94 15.21 -1.18
C GLY A 244 -4.70 16.48 -1.54
N THR A 245 -4.17 17.67 -1.23
CA THR A 245 -4.94 18.93 -1.31
C THR A 245 -4.61 19.83 -2.50
N SER A 246 -3.49 19.65 -3.18
CA SER A 246 -3.09 20.56 -4.25
C SER A 246 -3.12 19.92 -5.61
N GLY A 247 -3.82 20.58 -6.50
CA GLY A 247 -3.73 20.38 -7.95
C GLY A 247 -2.31 20.63 -8.48
N SER A 248 -1.37 19.79 -8.09
CA SER A 248 0.02 19.80 -8.56
C SER A 248 0.18 19.30 -10.00
N LYS A 249 -0.90 19.45 -10.82
CA LYS A 249 -0.96 18.97 -12.20
C LYS A 249 0.24 19.41 -13.06
N SER A 250 0.79 20.60 -12.81
CA SER A 250 1.90 21.13 -13.61
C SER A 250 3.27 20.53 -13.24
N VAL A 251 3.53 20.27 -11.97
CA VAL A 251 4.83 19.74 -11.49
C VAL A 251 4.94 18.25 -11.83
N ASN A 252 3.90 17.48 -11.58
CA ASN A 252 3.86 16.05 -11.92
C ASN A 252 3.99 15.83 -13.43
N SER A 253 3.42 16.71 -14.27
CA SER A 253 3.57 16.60 -15.72
C SER A 253 5.03 16.77 -16.18
N GLY A 254 5.78 17.69 -15.58
CA GLY A 254 7.21 17.91 -15.85
C GLY A 254 8.06 16.70 -15.46
N ILE A 255 7.83 16.15 -14.27
CA ILE A 255 8.52 14.97 -13.76
C ILE A 255 8.23 13.76 -14.66
N ARG A 256 6.96 13.49 -14.99
CA ARG A 256 6.54 12.41 -15.90
C ARG A 256 7.18 12.56 -17.28
N LYS A 257 7.18 13.77 -17.83
CA LYS A 257 7.81 14.03 -19.12
C LYS A 257 9.28 13.61 -19.09
N THR A 258 10.04 14.00 -18.09
CA THR A 258 11.45 13.63 -17.96
C THR A 258 11.63 12.11 -17.84
N ILE A 259 10.82 11.43 -17.00
CA ILE A 259 10.88 9.97 -16.85
C ILE A 259 10.62 9.24 -18.19
N ASN A 260 9.67 9.73 -18.99
CA ASN A 260 9.24 9.06 -20.20
C ASN A 260 10.10 9.40 -21.42
N THR A 261 10.65 10.63 -21.51
CA THR A 261 11.36 11.09 -22.71
C THR A 261 12.88 11.05 -22.56
N ASP A 262 13.42 11.33 -21.37
CA ASP A 262 14.86 11.39 -21.12
C ASP A 262 15.19 11.06 -19.66
N PRO A 263 15.06 9.79 -19.24
CA PRO A 263 15.27 9.37 -17.86
C PRO A 263 16.71 9.61 -17.38
N THR A 264 17.68 9.79 -18.27
CA THR A 264 19.08 10.07 -17.92
C THR A 264 19.26 11.45 -17.28
N LYS A 265 18.37 12.39 -17.61
CA LYS A 265 18.36 13.73 -17.02
C LYS A 265 17.58 13.84 -15.72
N PHE A 266 16.93 12.76 -15.29
CA PHE A 266 16.08 12.78 -14.10
C PHE A 266 16.87 13.23 -12.87
N PHE A 267 18.06 12.69 -12.64
CA PHE A 267 18.94 13.06 -11.52
C PHE A 267 19.32 14.55 -11.54
N THR A 268 19.55 15.12 -12.72
CA THR A 268 19.96 16.52 -12.88
C THR A 268 18.82 17.51 -12.65
N TYR A 269 17.60 17.10 -12.98
CA TYR A 269 16.42 17.99 -12.94
C TYR A 269 15.64 17.91 -11.64
N ASN A 270 15.92 16.93 -10.77
CA ASN A 270 15.26 16.77 -9.49
C ASN A 270 16.13 17.26 -8.34
N ASN A 271 15.48 17.93 -7.38
CA ASN A 271 16.14 18.46 -6.18
C ASN A 271 16.46 17.38 -5.14
N GLY A 272 16.22 16.10 -5.45
CA GLY A 272 16.38 15.00 -4.51
C GLY A 272 15.19 14.88 -3.54
N ILE A 273 15.37 14.04 -2.54
CA ILE A 273 14.45 13.83 -1.43
C ILE A 273 15.15 14.04 -0.10
N ALA A 274 14.43 14.49 0.91
CA ALA A 274 14.89 14.47 2.29
C ALA A 274 14.09 13.44 3.08
N VAL A 275 14.81 12.63 3.86
CA VAL A 275 14.25 11.47 4.57
C VAL A 275 14.75 11.49 6.00
N THR A 276 13.88 11.18 6.95
CA THR A 276 14.23 10.81 8.32
C THR A 276 13.97 9.32 8.53
N ALA A 277 14.68 8.72 9.46
CA ALA A 277 14.47 7.35 9.89
C ALA A 277 14.75 7.24 11.40
N ALA A 278 14.08 6.31 12.07
CA ALA A 278 14.35 6.03 13.47
C ALA A 278 15.71 5.33 13.64
N ASP A 279 16.10 4.49 12.67
CA ASP A 279 17.38 3.79 12.66
C ASP A 279 17.77 3.36 11.23
N VAL A 280 19.08 3.21 10.97
CA VAL A 280 19.62 2.71 9.70
C VAL A 280 20.80 1.77 9.96
N ASP A 281 20.78 0.58 9.32
CA ASP A 281 21.91 -0.31 9.31
C ASP A 281 22.83 0.06 8.14
N VAL A 282 24.08 0.44 8.45
CA VAL A 282 25.09 0.78 7.47
C VAL A 282 26.25 -0.22 7.57
N VAL A 283 26.60 -0.83 6.46
CA VAL A 283 27.72 -1.77 6.36
C VAL A 283 28.80 -1.21 5.42
N SER A 284 30.05 -1.60 5.63
CA SER A 284 31.13 -1.30 4.69
C SER A 284 31.35 -2.51 3.78
N VAL A 285 31.23 -2.29 2.47
CA VAL A 285 31.49 -3.30 1.43
C VAL A 285 32.57 -2.73 0.53
N ASP A 286 33.70 -3.40 0.43
CA ASP A 286 34.86 -2.98 -0.40
C ASP A 286 35.33 -1.52 -0.16
N GLY A 287 35.12 -1.03 1.08
CA GLY A 287 35.50 0.34 1.47
C GLY A 287 34.41 1.40 1.22
N GLU A 288 33.30 1.04 0.63
CA GLU A 288 32.13 1.90 0.45
C GLU A 288 31.08 1.64 1.54
N LEU A 289 30.43 2.71 2.02
CA LEU A 289 29.32 2.57 2.97
C LEU A 289 28.01 2.32 2.21
N MET A 290 27.26 1.36 2.69
CA MET A 290 25.98 0.93 2.12
C MET A 290 24.90 0.92 3.19
N ILE A 291 23.79 1.62 2.99
CA ILE A 291 22.58 1.48 3.81
C ILE A 291 21.88 0.21 3.36
N THR A 292 21.75 -0.77 4.24
CA THR A 292 21.13 -2.07 3.95
C THR A 292 19.72 -2.20 4.52
N ARG A 293 19.44 -1.48 5.62
CA ARG A 293 18.14 -1.52 6.30
C ARG A 293 17.78 -0.14 6.82
N ILE A 294 16.51 0.20 6.75
CA ILE A 294 15.95 1.47 7.22
C ILE A 294 14.74 1.17 8.10
N VAL A 295 14.68 1.77 9.29
CA VAL A 295 13.55 1.64 10.23
C VAL A 295 12.80 2.94 10.28
N ASP A 296 11.50 2.87 10.11
CA ASP A 296 10.56 3.99 10.17
C ASP A 296 10.95 5.15 9.25
N MET A 297 11.15 4.82 7.99
CA MET A 297 11.46 5.77 6.93
C MET A 297 10.33 6.77 6.75
N GLN A 298 10.63 8.07 6.83
CA GLN A 298 9.68 9.16 6.57
C GLN A 298 10.26 10.15 5.57
N ILE A 299 9.61 10.28 4.43
CA ILE A 299 9.98 11.29 3.40
C ILE A 299 9.38 12.63 3.82
N ILE A 300 10.23 13.55 4.24
CA ILE A 300 9.86 14.91 4.67
C ILE A 300 9.89 15.92 3.53
N ASN A 301 10.55 15.61 2.42
CA ASN A 301 10.56 16.40 1.19
C ASN A 301 10.74 15.48 -0.02
N GLY A 302 10.14 15.83 -1.17
CA GLY A 302 10.25 15.06 -2.41
C GLY A 302 9.16 13.99 -2.58
N GLY A 303 8.06 14.04 -1.83
CA GLY A 303 6.92 13.13 -1.94
C GLY A 303 6.33 13.07 -3.35
N GLN A 304 6.23 14.22 -4.05
CA GLN A 304 5.75 14.26 -5.44
C GLN A 304 6.68 13.52 -6.42
N THR A 305 7.99 13.67 -6.24
CA THR A 305 8.99 12.93 -7.03
C THR A 305 8.83 11.43 -6.80
N THR A 306 8.67 11.01 -5.55
CA THR A 306 8.47 9.61 -5.17
C THR A 306 7.20 9.02 -5.76
N ALA A 307 6.08 9.73 -5.63
CA ALA A 307 4.79 9.31 -6.20
C ALA A 307 4.84 9.22 -7.74
N ALA A 308 5.47 10.21 -8.40
CA ALA A 308 5.59 10.19 -9.86
C ALA A 308 6.49 9.04 -10.37
N LEU A 309 7.54 8.66 -9.64
CA LEU A 309 8.36 7.50 -9.95
C LEU A 309 7.56 6.20 -9.80
N ALA A 310 6.81 6.06 -8.72
CA ALA A 310 5.95 4.89 -8.48
C ALA A 310 4.89 4.74 -9.57
N GLU A 311 4.21 5.83 -9.93
CA GLU A 311 3.25 5.86 -11.02
C GLU A 311 3.87 5.43 -12.35
N ALA A 312 5.08 5.93 -12.67
CA ALA A 312 5.77 5.57 -13.91
C ALA A 312 6.13 4.07 -13.97
N VAL A 313 6.43 3.44 -12.83
CA VAL A 313 6.66 1.99 -12.75
C VAL A 313 5.35 1.23 -12.97
N LEU A 314 4.26 1.62 -12.28
CA LEU A 314 2.96 0.97 -12.39
C LEU A 314 2.34 1.08 -13.80
N ARG A 315 2.60 2.18 -14.54
CA ARG A 315 2.10 2.34 -15.91
C ARG A 315 2.87 1.53 -16.96
N LYS A 316 4.09 1.06 -16.64
CA LYS A 316 4.91 0.27 -17.57
C LYS A 316 4.74 -1.24 -17.39
N THR A 317 4.08 -1.66 -16.31
CA THR A 317 3.68 -3.05 -16.06
C THR A 317 2.28 -3.32 -16.55
#